data_df28ceefd116e6f2b04779aee3381dda
#
_entry.id   df28ceefd116e6f2b04779aee3381dda
#
_cell.length_a   1.000
_cell.length_b   1.000
_cell.length_c   1.000
_cell.angle_alpha   90.00
_cell.angle_beta   90.00
_cell.angle_gamma   90.00
#
_symmetry.space_group_name_H-M   'P 1'
#
loop_
_entity.id
_entity.type
_entity.pdbx_description
1 polymer ?
#
loop_
_entity_poly.entity_id
_entity_poly.type
_entity_poly.pdbx_seq_one_letter_code
_entity_poly.pdbx_strand_id
1 'polypeptide(L)'
;MQYASVLLFNAVVLTLDGNDAVASALALDGDRILAVGDRDGLDPLIGPDTECRDMGGAAVLPGFYDAHGHILMTAQGRGRVNLNSPPLGTCRTLGDILAAIRARAAETPEGEWVLACGLDDTL
;
A
#
# COMPACT_ATOMS: atom_id res chain seq x y z
N MET A 1 9.17 -29.24 20.42
CA MET A 1 9.79 -28.37 19.40
C MET A 1 8.68 -27.56 18.76
N GLN A 2 8.85 -26.26 18.60
CA GLN A 2 7.85 -25.43 17.91
C GLN A 2 8.24 -25.37 16.44
N TYR A 3 7.31 -25.73 15.57
CA TYR A 3 7.49 -25.65 14.12
C TYR A 3 6.77 -24.41 13.57
N ALA A 4 7.24 -23.90 12.46
CA ALA A 4 6.58 -22.85 11.73
C ALA A 4 5.32 -23.39 11.01
N SER A 5 4.27 -22.59 10.94
CA SER A 5 3.14 -22.87 10.05
C SER A 5 3.48 -22.51 8.60
N VAL A 6 4.28 -21.45 8.40
CA VAL A 6 4.74 -20.99 7.08
C VAL A 6 6.22 -20.60 7.15
N LEU A 7 6.99 -21.03 6.16
CA LEU A 7 8.34 -20.56 5.90
C LEU A 7 8.38 -19.87 4.54
N LEU A 8 8.67 -18.57 4.55
CA LEU A 8 8.99 -17.80 3.35
C LEU A 8 10.49 -17.87 3.12
N PHE A 9 10.94 -18.22 1.92
CA PHE A 9 12.36 -18.32 1.58
C PHE A 9 12.64 -17.75 0.19
N ASN A 10 13.91 -17.62 -0.17
CA ASN A 10 14.34 -16.96 -1.41
C ASN A 10 13.72 -15.55 -1.51
N ALA A 11 13.79 -14.81 -0.41
CA ALA A 11 13.22 -13.47 -0.24
C ALA A 11 14.33 -12.44 0.03
N VAL A 12 13.99 -11.15 -0.09
CA VAL A 12 14.76 -10.04 0.48
C VAL A 12 13.95 -9.52 1.67
N VAL A 13 14.23 -10.07 2.86
CA VAL A 13 13.52 -9.70 4.09
C VAL A 13 14.16 -8.46 4.69
N LEU A 14 13.46 -7.34 4.62
CA LEU A 14 13.89 -6.07 5.24
C LEU A 14 13.29 -5.98 6.63
N THR A 15 14.12 -6.14 7.67
CA THR A 15 13.61 -6.18 9.05
C THR A 15 13.17 -4.81 9.54
N LEU A 16 13.74 -3.74 9.01
CA LEU A 16 13.51 -2.35 9.45
C LEU A 16 13.70 -2.20 10.97
N ASP A 17 14.57 -3.02 11.55
CA ASP A 17 15.00 -2.88 12.93
C ASP A 17 16.12 -1.83 13.06
N GLY A 18 16.57 -1.58 14.28
CA GLY A 18 17.61 -0.57 14.53
C GLY A 18 18.98 -0.87 13.87
N ASN A 19 19.15 -2.05 13.25
CA ASN A 19 20.38 -2.46 12.56
C ASN A 19 20.20 -2.54 11.04
N ASP A 20 18.99 -2.27 10.52
CA ASP A 20 18.63 -2.41 9.10
C ASP A 20 19.05 -3.78 8.52
N ALA A 21 18.84 -4.83 9.31
CA ALA A 21 19.24 -6.18 8.92
C ALA A 21 18.43 -6.66 7.70
N VAL A 22 19.13 -7.35 6.81
CA VAL A 22 18.52 -8.00 5.64
C VAL A 22 18.71 -9.50 5.76
N ALA A 23 17.64 -10.26 5.59
CA ALA A 23 17.65 -11.72 5.65
C ALA A 23 17.09 -12.32 4.36
N SER A 24 17.22 -13.65 4.20
CA SER A 24 16.72 -14.36 3.02
C SER A 24 15.49 -15.23 3.28
N ALA A 25 15.11 -15.39 4.56
CA ALA A 25 13.99 -16.20 4.96
C ALA A 25 13.29 -15.69 6.22
N LEU A 26 12.01 -16.04 6.39
CA LEU A 26 11.14 -15.68 7.49
C LEU A 26 10.26 -16.86 7.88
N ALA A 27 10.29 -17.27 9.14
CA ALA A 27 9.44 -18.31 9.69
C ALA A 27 8.29 -17.71 10.51
N LEU A 28 7.07 -18.15 10.24
CA LEU A 28 5.84 -17.69 10.89
C LEU A 28 5.14 -18.86 11.59
N ASP A 29 4.47 -18.57 12.72
CA ASP A 29 3.51 -19.47 13.35
C ASP A 29 2.22 -18.69 13.64
N GLY A 30 1.20 -18.98 12.84
CA GLY A 30 -0.05 -18.21 12.85
C GLY A 30 0.20 -16.73 12.54
N ASP A 31 -0.07 -15.87 13.52
CA ASP A 31 0.09 -14.41 13.46
C ASP A 31 1.45 -13.90 14.00
N ARG A 32 2.37 -14.81 14.32
CA ARG A 32 3.64 -14.50 14.95
C ARG A 32 4.83 -14.80 14.05
N ILE A 33 5.83 -13.92 14.10
CA ILE A 33 7.16 -14.18 13.55
C ILE A 33 7.91 -15.04 14.56
N LEU A 34 8.32 -16.26 14.15
CA LEU A 34 9.15 -17.13 14.96
C LEU A 34 10.64 -16.79 14.84
N ALA A 35 11.08 -16.59 13.61
CA ALA A 35 12.48 -16.28 13.35
C ALA A 35 12.65 -15.59 11.98
N VAL A 36 13.72 -14.81 11.88
CA VAL A 36 14.19 -14.16 10.64
C VAL A 36 15.66 -14.51 10.48
N GLY A 37 16.08 -14.89 9.29
CA GLY A 37 17.47 -15.26 9.04
C GLY A 37 17.67 -15.82 7.64
N ASP A 38 18.72 -16.63 7.50
CA ASP A 38 18.95 -17.36 6.28
C ASP A 38 18.21 -18.69 6.28
N ARG A 39 17.91 -19.21 5.09
CA ARG A 39 17.15 -20.45 4.89
C ARG A 39 17.69 -21.60 5.75
N ASP A 40 19.00 -21.86 5.69
CA ASP A 40 19.64 -23.00 6.39
C ASP A 40 19.48 -22.89 7.91
N GLY A 41 19.52 -21.67 8.45
CA GLY A 41 19.31 -21.41 9.87
C GLY A 41 17.87 -21.65 10.34
N LEU A 42 16.91 -21.59 9.44
CA LEU A 42 15.48 -21.77 9.73
C LEU A 42 14.97 -23.18 9.41
N ASP A 43 15.75 -24.03 8.76
CA ASP A 43 15.37 -25.42 8.46
C ASP A 43 14.92 -26.24 9.70
N PRO A 44 15.50 -26.07 10.90
CA PRO A 44 15.03 -26.76 12.10
C PRO A 44 13.58 -26.42 12.51
N LEU A 45 13.03 -25.33 11.99
CA LEU A 45 11.64 -24.91 12.24
C LEU A 45 10.66 -25.51 11.25
N ILE A 46 11.13 -26.29 10.26
CA ILE A 46 10.26 -26.94 9.29
C ILE A 46 9.73 -28.24 9.90
N GLY A 47 8.43 -28.31 10.08
CA GLY A 47 7.71 -29.52 10.51
C GLY A 47 6.94 -30.16 9.38
N PRO A 48 6.23 -31.28 9.64
CA PRO A 48 5.47 -32.00 8.65
C PRO A 48 4.37 -31.16 7.94
N ASP A 49 3.82 -30.20 8.68
CA ASP A 49 2.71 -29.36 8.21
C ASP A 49 3.15 -27.94 7.82
N THR A 50 4.45 -27.67 7.81
CA THR A 50 4.96 -26.35 7.45
C THR A 50 4.81 -26.08 5.96
N GLU A 51 4.10 -25.04 5.60
CA GLU A 51 4.02 -24.56 4.23
C GLU A 51 5.28 -23.78 3.84
N CYS A 52 6.08 -24.28 2.91
CA CYS A 52 7.26 -23.59 2.40
C CYS A 52 6.91 -22.83 1.11
N ARG A 53 7.10 -21.49 1.12
CA ARG A 53 6.81 -20.61 -0.04
C ARG A 53 8.10 -20.00 -0.57
N ASP A 54 8.38 -20.27 -1.85
CA ASP A 54 9.44 -19.57 -2.58
C ASP A 54 8.96 -18.18 -3.00
N MET A 55 9.65 -17.14 -2.54
CA MET A 55 9.32 -15.76 -2.81
C MET A 55 9.94 -15.22 -4.11
N GLY A 56 10.77 -16.02 -4.78
CA GLY A 56 11.36 -15.65 -6.07
C GLY A 56 12.19 -14.37 -6.04
N GLY A 57 12.82 -14.03 -4.91
CA GLY A 57 13.56 -12.79 -4.71
C GLY A 57 12.70 -11.57 -4.37
N ALA A 58 11.40 -11.73 -4.10
CA ALA A 58 10.54 -10.62 -3.72
C ALA A 58 10.93 -10.04 -2.36
N ALA A 59 10.69 -8.73 -2.20
CA ALA A 59 10.88 -8.05 -0.92
C ALA A 59 9.75 -8.42 0.06
N VAL A 60 10.14 -8.73 1.29
CA VAL A 60 9.25 -8.95 2.43
C VAL A 60 9.61 -7.94 3.51
N LEU A 61 8.63 -7.18 3.98
CA LEU A 61 8.82 -6.13 4.97
C LEU A 61 7.60 -6.03 5.89
N PRO A 62 7.72 -5.40 7.08
CA PRO A 62 6.59 -5.13 7.94
C PRO A 62 5.50 -4.34 7.22
N GLY A 63 4.24 -4.57 7.61
CA GLY A 63 3.12 -3.77 7.12
C GLY A 63 3.29 -2.29 7.44
N PHE A 64 2.86 -1.42 6.55
CA PHE A 64 3.00 0.02 6.74
C PHE A 64 2.02 0.55 7.79
N TYR A 65 2.55 1.43 8.64
CA TYR A 65 1.75 2.26 9.54
C TYR A 65 1.71 3.67 8.99
N ASP A 66 0.53 4.14 8.64
CA ASP A 66 0.33 5.53 8.26
C ASP A 66 0.27 6.39 9.54
N ALA A 67 1.40 7.01 9.89
CA ALA A 67 1.51 7.85 11.07
C ALA A 67 0.81 9.21 10.91
N HIS A 68 0.47 9.60 9.70
CA HIS A 68 -0.24 10.84 9.38
C HIS A 68 -1.09 10.66 8.12
N GLY A 69 -2.38 10.44 8.31
CA GLY A 69 -3.32 10.23 7.21
C GLY A 69 -4.54 11.13 7.29
N HIS A 70 -5.10 11.47 6.14
CA HIS A 70 -6.31 12.29 5.99
C HIS A 70 -7.48 11.44 5.47
N ILE A 71 -7.75 10.29 6.10
CA ILE A 71 -8.78 9.33 5.66
C ILE A 71 -10.14 10.00 5.46
N LEU A 72 -10.56 10.85 6.43
CA LEU A 72 -11.85 11.52 6.35
C LEU A 72 -11.91 12.52 5.19
N MET A 73 -10.84 13.32 4.99
CA MET A 73 -10.76 14.27 3.86
C MET A 73 -10.75 13.54 2.52
N THR A 74 -10.02 12.43 2.42
CA THR A 74 -9.98 11.57 1.23
C THR A 74 -11.36 10.98 0.94
N ALA A 75 -12.06 10.50 1.97
CA ALA A 75 -13.41 9.97 1.85
C ALA A 75 -14.41 11.04 1.39
N GLN A 76 -14.32 12.26 1.93
CA GLN A 76 -15.14 13.40 1.51
C GLN A 76 -14.84 13.85 0.07
N GLY A 77 -13.61 13.66 -0.39
CA GLY A 77 -13.20 13.94 -1.78
C GLY A 77 -13.79 12.95 -2.79
N ARG A 78 -14.14 11.73 -2.37
CA ARG A 78 -14.81 10.74 -3.23
C ARG A 78 -16.17 11.26 -3.67
N GLY A 79 -16.43 11.27 -4.94
CA GLY A 79 -17.66 11.80 -5.51
C GLY A 79 -17.58 13.28 -5.92
N ARG A 80 -16.52 14.00 -5.54
CA ARG A 80 -16.22 15.34 -6.06
C ARG A 80 -15.38 15.26 -7.33
N VAL A 81 -15.46 16.28 -8.17
CA VAL A 81 -14.56 16.43 -9.32
C VAL A 81 -13.16 16.71 -8.81
N ASN A 82 -12.19 15.89 -9.19
CA ASN A 82 -10.78 16.13 -8.85
C ASN A 82 -10.18 17.16 -9.80
N LEU A 83 -9.88 18.35 -9.29
CA LEU A 83 -9.26 19.45 -10.04
C LEU A 83 -7.78 19.63 -9.72
N ASN A 84 -7.17 18.71 -8.97
CA ASN A 84 -5.77 18.79 -8.64
C ASN A 84 -4.88 18.74 -9.89
N SER A 85 -3.76 19.45 -9.78
CA SER A 85 -2.64 19.30 -10.69
C SER A 85 -1.87 18.00 -10.44
N PRO A 86 -1.04 17.51 -11.40
CA PRO A 86 -0.15 16.38 -11.16
C PRO A 86 0.76 16.63 -9.94
N PRO A 87 1.08 15.59 -9.14
CA PRO A 87 0.76 14.16 -9.36
C PRO A 87 -0.61 13.71 -8.80
N LEU A 88 -1.35 14.57 -8.10
CA LEU A 88 -2.60 14.21 -7.40
C LEU A 88 -3.81 14.19 -8.33
N GLY A 89 -3.73 14.83 -9.47
CA GLY A 89 -4.77 14.90 -10.49
C GLY A 89 -4.17 15.12 -11.88
N THR A 90 -5.00 15.55 -12.81
CA THR A 90 -4.63 15.67 -14.24
C THR A 90 -4.77 17.09 -14.79
N CYS A 91 -5.31 18.03 -14.03
CA CYS A 91 -5.50 19.40 -14.50
C CYS A 91 -4.17 20.14 -14.59
N ARG A 92 -3.88 20.71 -15.76
CA ARG A 92 -2.66 21.50 -16.03
C ARG A 92 -2.98 22.92 -16.48
N THR A 93 -4.20 23.14 -16.87
CA THR A 93 -4.68 24.42 -17.43
C THR A 93 -6.10 24.70 -16.96
N LEU A 94 -6.52 25.97 -17.04
CA LEU A 94 -7.91 26.34 -16.82
C LEU A 94 -8.87 25.59 -17.77
N GLY A 95 -8.41 25.27 -18.98
CA GLY A 95 -9.19 24.48 -19.93
C GLY A 95 -9.52 23.09 -19.41
N ASP A 96 -8.58 22.41 -18.77
CA ASP A 96 -8.76 21.08 -18.17
C ASP A 96 -9.78 21.15 -17.02
N ILE A 97 -9.67 22.17 -16.16
CA ILE A 97 -10.58 22.43 -15.05
C ILE A 97 -12.02 22.58 -15.56
N LEU A 98 -12.21 23.45 -16.57
CA LEU A 98 -13.52 23.69 -17.16
C LEU A 98 -14.09 22.43 -17.83
N ALA A 99 -13.24 21.65 -18.50
CA ALA A 99 -13.65 20.39 -19.12
C ALA A 99 -14.11 19.37 -18.08
N ALA A 100 -13.37 19.21 -16.98
CA ALA A 100 -13.72 18.30 -15.90
C ALA A 100 -15.06 18.69 -15.23
N ILE A 101 -15.27 19.97 -14.96
CA ILE A 101 -16.53 20.47 -14.37
C ILE A 101 -17.70 20.25 -15.33
N ARG A 102 -17.54 20.57 -16.63
CA ARG A 102 -18.57 20.37 -17.63
C ARG A 102 -18.98 18.91 -17.79
N ALA A 103 -18.00 18.00 -17.80
CA ALA A 103 -18.27 16.57 -17.87
C ALA A 103 -19.15 16.11 -16.70
N ARG A 104 -18.80 16.50 -15.47
CA ARG A 104 -19.62 16.17 -14.30
C ARG A 104 -20.99 16.84 -14.35
N ALA A 105 -21.09 18.09 -14.77
CA ALA A 105 -22.36 18.79 -14.86
C ALA A 105 -23.35 18.12 -15.84
N ALA A 106 -22.82 17.53 -16.91
CA ALA A 106 -23.65 16.78 -17.87
C ALA A 106 -24.24 15.48 -17.29
N GLU A 107 -23.63 14.94 -16.24
CA GLU A 107 -24.07 13.71 -15.54
C GLU A 107 -24.89 14.02 -14.27
N THR A 108 -24.90 15.28 -13.83
CA THR A 108 -25.56 15.70 -12.59
C THR A 108 -27.00 16.11 -12.88
N PRO A 109 -28.01 15.58 -12.19
CA PRO A 109 -29.40 15.97 -12.35
C PRO A 109 -29.63 17.47 -12.16
N GLU A 110 -30.61 18.01 -12.86
CA GLU A 110 -31.00 19.44 -12.75
C GLU A 110 -31.40 19.76 -11.30
N GLY A 111 -30.85 20.84 -10.77
CA GLY A 111 -31.08 21.28 -9.37
C GLY A 111 -30.12 20.69 -8.38
N GLU A 112 -29.23 19.76 -8.75
CA GLU A 112 -28.18 19.22 -7.89
C GLU A 112 -26.86 19.97 -8.05
N TRP A 113 -26.04 19.96 -6.99
CA TRP A 113 -24.75 20.64 -6.96
C TRP A 113 -23.66 19.81 -7.61
N VAL A 114 -22.83 20.44 -8.44
CA VAL A 114 -21.53 19.90 -8.87
C VAL A 114 -20.48 20.32 -7.84
N LEU A 115 -19.96 19.35 -7.09
CA LEU A 115 -18.93 19.59 -6.09
C LEU A 115 -17.56 19.20 -6.66
N ALA A 116 -16.58 20.05 -6.42
CA ALA A 116 -15.19 19.83 -6.82
C ALA A 116 -14.22 20.07 -5.66
N CYS A 117 -12.98 19.60 -5.81
CA CYS A 117 -11.91 19.83 -4.85
C CYS A 117 -10.54 19.88 -5.54
N GLY A 118 -9.56 20.49 -4.87
CA GLY A 118 -8.18 20.52 -5.33
C GLY A 118 -7.92 21.54 -6.42
N LEU A 119 -8.70 22.61 -6.47
CA LEU A 119 -8.43 23.72 -7.40
C LEU A 119 -7.07 24.34 -7.06
N ASP A 120 -6.21 24.42 -8.07
CA ASP A 120 -4.98 25.20 -8.05
C ASP A 120 -5.28 26.54 -8.72
N ASP A 121 -5.26 27.61 -7.95
CA ASP A 121 -5.57 28.96 -8.40
C ASP A 121 -4.38 29.67 -9.09
N THR A 122 -3.28 28.96 -9.25
CA THR A 122 -2.09 29.43 -9.96
C THR A 122 -2.02 28.96 -11.43
N LEU A 123 -2.99 28.17 -11.89
CA LEU A 123 -3.07 27.64 -13.25
C LEU A 123 -3.61 28.69 -14.25
#